data_a90d961d7a5e4e69ddfe45d86e2f7b7c
#
_entry.id   a90d961d7a5e4e69ddfe45d86e2f7b7c
#
_cell.length_a   1.000
_cell.length_b   1.000
_cell.length_c   1.000
_cell.angle_alpha   90.00
_cell.angle_beta   90.00
_cell.angle_gamma   90.00
#
_symmetry.space_group_name_H-M   'P 1'
#
loop_
_entity.id
_entity.type
_entity.pdbx_description
1 polymer ?
#
loop_
_entity_poly.entity_id
_entity_poly.type
_entity_poly.pdbx_seq_one_letter_code
_entity_poly.pdbx_strand_id
1 'polypeptide(L)'
;MLAPHAAGLAAGWTEDGGGVEVRTFRYAPERYEVLGYGRTLESDERVRGGAAAMTPLYGLGLHRAVRRLLARERFDLVHAHWIVPNGVIAAAAVGTTPLAIGLHGSDVFLAEKPGVRVLARRTLARSRLLTGCSPELVDRVRALGFPAERSRVIPYGVDVATFAPDPARRGIWRERLGVPDGAPLLLGVGRMATKKGFQVLLETLPGLLAARPDAHVVLAGAGDLFDRFTVLSAQWPGRLHLPGKVLRDTLPDLFRAADLFVLPAVHDAKGNVDGLPNVILEAMASGLPVVASGISGIPLAVEDGATGRLVPEKDPGKLLAALLELVGDPGRARAMGERGRGKAETELTWDAVAARYREGYELALSMPG
;
A
#
# COMPACT_ATOMS: atom_id res chain seq x y z
N MET A 1 20.21 1.11 5.19
CA MET A 1 19.11 0.12 5.04
C MET A 1 19.67 -1.25 4.71
N LEU A 2 19.10 -2.34 5.25
CA LEU A 2 19.49 -3.71 4.95
C LEU A 2 18.35 -4.42 4.22
N ALA A 3 18.62 -4.99 3.04
CA ALA A 3 17.64 -5.66 2.20
C ALA A 3 18.18 -7.02 1.70
N PRO A 4 17.33 -8.00 1.35
CA PRO A 4 17.81 -9.21 0.68
C PRO A 4 18.40 -8.87 -0.68
N HIS A 5 19.39 -9.62 -1.11
CA HIS A 5 19.93 -9.50 -2.47
C HIS A 5 18.90 -10.00 -3.49
N ALA A 6 18.90 -9.39 -4.67
CA ALA A 6 18.17 -9.87 -5.83
C ALA A 6 19.00 -9.68 -7.09
N ALA A 7 18.79 -10.54 -8.09
CA ALA A 7 19.47 -10.43 -9.38
C ALA A 7 19.27 -9.04 -9.99
N GLY A 8 20.35 -8.42 -10.45
CA GLY A 8 20.35 -7.07 -11.02
C GLY A 8 20.52 -5.93 -10.01
N LEU A 9 20.57 -6.22 -8.69
CA LEU A 9 20.95 -5.22 -7.69
C LEU A 9 22.45 -5.29 -7.42
N ALA A 10 23.12 -4.14 -7.50
CA ALA A 10 24.53 -4.06 -7.09
C ALA A 10 24.62 -4.25 -5.56
N ALA A 11 25.61 -5.03 -5.12
CA ALA A 11 25.94 -5.10 -3.69
C ALA A 11 26.55 -3.75 -3.28
N GLY A 12 26.01 -3.13 -2.22
CA GLY A 12 26.52 -1.86 -1.71
C GLY A 12 26.02 -0.62 -2.47
N TRP A 13 24.82 -0.66 -3.00
CA TRP A 13 24.21 0.49 -3.66
C TRP A 13 23.88 1.59 -2.65
N THR A 14 24.35 2.81 -2.93
CA THR A 14 23.94 4.04 -2.23
C THR A 14 22.93 4.79 -3.09
N GLU A 15 21.79 5.11 -2.53
CA GLU A 15 20.83 5.97 -3.21
C GLU A 15 21.34 7.43 -3.15
N ASP A 16 21.57 8.05 -4.31
CA ASP A 16 21.99 9.43 -4.38
C ASP A 16 20.90 10.37 -3.85
N GLY A 17 21.24 11.20 -2.89
CA GLY A 17 20.43 12.36 -2.47
C GLY A 17 19.94 12.40 -1.02
N GLY A 18 20.01 11.32 -0.25
CA GLY A 18 19.47 11.32 1.12
C GLY A 18 20.42 10.81 2.22
N GLY A 19 21.65 10.46 1.89
CA GLY A 19 22.59 9.87 2.88
C GLY A 19 22.18 8.46 3.34
N VAL A 20 21.27 7.80 2.63
CA VAL A 20 20.81 6.43 2.96
C VAL A 20 21.69 5.42 2.25
N GLU A 21 22.46 4.67 3.03
CA GLU A 21 23.20 3.53 2.50
C GLU A 21 22.31 2.29 2.45
N VAL A 22 22.19 1.67 1.26
CA VAL A 22 21.49 0.39 1.07
C VAL A 22 22.52 -0.73 0.96
N ARG A 23 22.48 -1.68 1.90
CA ARG A 23 23.29 -2.89 1.88
C ARG A 23 22.41 -4.11 1.63
N THR A 24 22.88 -5.01 0.78
CA THR A 24 22.19 -6.27 0.50
C THR A 24 22.87 -7.44 1.20
N PHE A 25 22.08 -8.44 1.60
CA PHE A 25 22.60 -9.70 2.12
C PHE A 25 22.18 -10.87 1.25
N ARG A 26 23.11 -11.79 1.03
CA ARG A 26 22.85 -13.07 0.35
C ARG A 26 22.44 -14.13 1.32
N TYR A 27 21.50 -14.99 0.94
CA TYR A 27 21.01 -16.10 1.77
C TYR A 27 21.06 -17.45 1.03
N ALA A 28 21.28 -17.43 -0.29
CA ALA A 28 21.41 -18.60 -1.13
C ALA A 28 22.24 -18.26 -2.38
N PRO A 29 22.62 -19.23 -3.23
CA PRO A 29 23.03 -18.94 -4.60
C PRO A 29 21.95 -18.15 -5.36
N GLU A 30 22.32 -17.19 -6.20
CA GLU A 30 21.46 -16.17 -6.80
C GLU A 30 20.18 -16.73 -7.44
N ARG A 31 20.28 -17.89 -8.13
CA ARG A 31 19.12 -18.57 -8.75
C ARG A 31 18.05 -19.00 -7.75
N TYR A 32 18.38 -19.12 -6.46
CA TYR A 32 17.49 -19.51 -5.36
C TYR A 32 17.10 -18.33 -4.46
N GLU A 33 17.61 -17.14 -4.71
CA GLU A 33 17.25 -15.92 -3.98
C GLU A 33 15.90 -15.36 -4.50
N VAL A 34 14.83 -16.07 -4.14
CA VAL A 34 13.45 -15.80 -4.61
C VAL A 34 12.60 -15.02 -3.60
N LEU A 35 13.12 -14.83 -2.36
CA LEU A 35 12.41 -14.09 -1.32
C LEU A 35 12.71 -12.58 -1.41
N GLY A 36 11.66 -11.78 -1.41
CA GLY A 36 11.72 -10.33 -1.54
C GLY A 36 11.30 -9.81 -2.92
N TYR A 37 11.11 -8.51 -3.03
CA TYR A 37 10.81 -7.78 -4.28
C TYR A 37 9.61 -8.30 -5.10
N GLY A 38 8.57 -8.81 -4.42
CA GLY A 38 7.35 -9.28 -5.09
C GLY A 38 7.45 -10.63 -5.81
N ARG A 39 8.61 -11.31 -5.74
CA ARG A 39 8.80 -12.64 -6.35
C ARG A 39 8.31 -13.80 -5.47
N THR A 40 7.91 -13.50 -4.24
CA THR A 40 7.59 -14.49 -3.21
C THR A 40 6.22 -15.11 -3.39
N LEU A 41 5.27 -14.35 -3.94
CA LEU A 41 3.89 -14.77 -4.07
C LEU A 41 3.62 -15.28 -5.49
N GLU A 42 2.99 -16.43 -5.56
CA GLU A 42 2.46 -17.00 -6.80
C GLU A 42 1.07 -16.43 -7.11
N SER A 43 0.30 -16.19 -6.04
CA SER A 43 -0.97 -15.51 -6.04
C SER A 43 -1.02 -14.53 -4.86
N ASP A 44 -2.12 -13.79 -4.69
CA ASP A 44 -2.27 -12.88 -3.54
C ASP A 44 -2.20 -13.60 -2.18
N GLU A 45 -2.44 -14.92 -2.16
CA GLU A 45 -2.56 -15.71 -0.94
C GLU A 45 -1.54 -16.85 -0.80
N ARG A 46 -0.82 -17.19 -1.86
CA ARG A 46 0.06 -18.37 -1.88
C ARG A 46 1.52 -17.98 -2.07
N VAL A 47 2.35 -18.43 -1.15
CA VAL A 47 3.79 -18.37 -1.31
C VAL A 47 4.21 -19.48 -2.27
N ARG A 48 5.02 -19.15 -3.27
CA ARG A 48 5.61 -20.16 -4.17
C ARG A 48 6.31 -21.24 -3.34
N GLY A 49 6.09 -22.51 -3.65
CA GLY A 49 6.65 -23.63 -2.89
C GLY A 49 8.17 -23.54 -2.71
N GLY A 50 8.90 -23.14 -3.75
CA GLY A 50 10.35 -22.90 -3.67
C GLY A 50 10.73 -21.74 -2.73
N ALA A 51 9.89 -20.70 -2.63
CA ALA A 51 10.12 -19.58 -1.71
C ALA A 51 9.97 -20.00 -0.24
N ALA A 52 8.96 -20.82 0.06
CA ALA A 52 8.77 -21.34 1.42
C ALA A 52 9.98 -22.18 1.89
N ALA A 53 10.55 -23.01 1.02
CA ALA A 53 11.73 -23.80 1.31
C ALA A 53 12.99 -22.95 1.60
N MET A 54 13.07 -21.73 1.04
CA MET A 54 14.20 -20.82 1.26
C MET A 54 14.08 -19.98 2.55
N THR A 55 12.93 -19.99 3.23
CA THR A 55 12.70 -19.17 4.44
C THR A 55 13.72 -19.42 5.55
N PRO A 56 14.16 -20.64 5.87
CA PRO A 56 15.19 -20.85 6.89
C PRO A 56 16.55 -20.26 6.51
N LEU A 57 16.95 -20.39 5.24
CA LEU A 57 18.21 -19.82 4.75
C LEU A 57 18.15 -18.29 4.75
N TYR A 58 17.02 -17.72 4.32
CA TYR A 58 16.75 -16.28 4.43
C TYR A 58 16.90 -15.80 5.88
N GLY A 59 16.27 -16.49 6.83
CA GLY A 59 16.34 -16.14 8.23
C GLY A 59 17.78 -16.15 8.77
N LEU A 60 18.54 -17.18 8.43
CA LEU A 60 19.95 -17.30 8.82
C LEU A 60 20.82 -16.21 8.18
N GLY A 61 20.60 -15.91 6.89
CA GLY A 61 21.27 -14.85 6.15
C GLY A 61 21.02 -13.48 6.77
N LEU A 62 19.76 -13.13 7.02
CA LEU A 62 19.36 -11.87 7.66
C LEU A 62 19.94 -11.76 9.08
N HIS A 63 19.82 -12.81 9.90
CA HIS A 63 20.39 -12.84 11.26
C HIS A 63 21.90 -12.54 11.25
N ARG A 64 22.65 -13.24 10.40
CA ARG A 64 24.09 -13.04 10.25
C ARG A 64 24.43 -11.63 9.78
N ALA A 65 23.67 -11.09 8.82
CA ALA A 65 23.88 -9.75 8.28
C ALA A 65 23.65 -8.69 9.36
N VAL A 66 22.53 -8.75 10.11
CA VAL A 66 22.26 -7.85 11.24
C VAL A 66 23.36 -7.92 12.29
N ARG A 67 23.76 -9.13 12.72
CA ARG A 67 24.83 -9.32 13.71
C ARG A 67 26.17 -8.74 13.25
N ARG A 68 26.51 -8.92 11.96
CA ARG A 68 27.76 -8.39 11.39
C ARG A 68 27.76 -6.86 11.34
N LEU A 69 26.63 -6.25 10.98
CA LEU A 69 26.51 -4.79 10.99
C LEU A 69 26.64 -4.22 12.38
N LEU A 70 25.93 -4.76 13.36
CA LEU A 70 25.97 -4.30 14.76
C LEU A 70 27.34 -4.54 15.44
N ALA A 71 28.13 -5.51 14.96
CA ALA A 71 29.48 -5.73 15.44
C ALA A 71 30.50 -4.74 14.87
N ARG A 72 30.20 -4.09 13.75
CA ARG A 72 31.11 -3.19 13.04
C ARG A 72 30.78 -1.73 13.24
N GLU A 73 29.50 -1.43 13.40
CA GLU A 73 28.94 -0.08 13.41
C GLU A 73 27.97 0.07 14.58
N ARG A 74 27.87 1.28 15.13
CA ARG A 74 26.89 1.61 16.16
C ARG A 74 25.60 2.08 15.50
N PHE A 75 24.50 1.55 15.99
CA PHE A 75 23.16 1.96 15.59
C PHE A 75 22.36 2.26 16.85
N ASP A 76 21.68 3.40 16.86
CA ASP A 76 20.85 3.80 17.99
C ASP A 76 19.56 3.00 18.03
N LEU A 77 19.05 2.59 16.85
CA LEU A 77 17.80 1.84 16.71
C LEU A 77 17.85 0.94 15.45
N VAL A 78 17.22 -0.21 15.55
CA VAL A 78 16.93 -1.08 14.40
C VAL A 78 15.42 -1.04 14.15
N HIS A 79 14.98 -0.69 12.94
CA HIS A 79 13.58 -0.77 12.54
C HIS A 79 13.39 -1.93 11.57
N ALA A 80 12.67 -2.96 12.00
CA ALA A 80 12.34 -4.11 11.17
C ALA A 80 10.91 -3.98 10.64
N HIS A 81 10.77 -4.04 9.33
CA HIS A 81 9.46 -4.09 8.67
C HIS A 81 8.96 -5.52 8.60
N TRP A 82 7.67 -5.72 8.97
CA TRP A 82 6.96 -6.97 9.16
C TRP A 82 7.35 -7.68 10.47
N ILE A 83 6.36 -8.04 11.28
CA ILE A 83 6.56 -8.82 12.50
C ILE A 83 7.24 -10.15 12.16
N VAL A 84 6.71 -10.83 11.14
CA VAL A 84 7.20 -12.14 10.65
C VAL A 84 7.43 -12.04 9.14
N PRO A 85 8.61 -12.45 8.63
CA PRO A 85 9.74 -13.07 9.36
C PRO A 85 10.72 -12.06 9.96
N ASN A 86 10.82 -10.85 9.44
CA ASN A 86 11.94 -9.93 9.67
C ASN A 86 12.06 -9.50 11.14
N GLY A 87 10.93 -9.13 11.77
CA GLY A 87 10.92 -8.73 13.18
C GLY A 87 11.39 -9.84 14.12
N VAL A 88 10.94 -11.08 13.88
CA VAL A 88 11.39 -12.25 14.66
C VAL A 88 12.90 -12.43 14.56
N ILE A 89 13.45 -12.33 13.37
CA ILE A 89 14.88 -12.50 13.12
C ILE A 89 15.67 -11.33 13.70
N ALA A 90 15.20 -10.10 13.51
CA ALA A 90 15.81 -8.90 14.08
C ALA A 90 15.85 -8.98 15.62
N ALA A 91 14.74 -9.33 16.26
CA ALA A 91 14.65 -9.47 17.71
C ALA A 91 15.67 -10.48 18.28
N ALA A 92 15.99 -11.53 17.53
CA ALA A 92 17.02 -12.50 17.91
C ALA A 92 18.46 -11.99 17.67
N ALA A 93 18.64 -10.98 16.79
CA ALA A 93 19.94 -10.51 16.34
C ALA A 93 20.41 -9.21 17.01
N VAL A 94 19.49 -8.31 17.40
CA VAL A 94 19.84 -6.92 17.80
C VAL A 94 20.55 -6.77 19.15
N GLY A 95 20.60 -7.82 19.97
CA GLY A 95 21.24 -7.73 21.29
C GLY A 95 20.56 -6.69 22.20
N THR A 96 21.28 -5.65 22.62
CA THR A 96 20.76 -4.56 23.45
C THR A 96 20.27 -3.35 22.63
N THR A 97 20.50 -3.33 21.32
CA THR A 97 20.04 -2.23 20.45
C THR A 97 18.52 -2.14 20.44
N PRO A 98 17.92 -0.95 20.63
CA PRO A 98 16.48 -0.74 20.55
C PRO A 98 15.89 -1.24 19.24
N LEU A 99 14.71 -1.89 19.32
CA LEU A 99 14.02 -2.46 18.17
C LEU A 99 12.67 -1.78 17.97
N ALA A 100 12.41 -1.30 16.77
CA ALA A 100 11.09 -0.88 16.29
C ALA A 100 10.55 -1.91 15.27
N ILE A 101 9.23 -2.08 15.23
CA ILE A 101 8.54 -2.96 14.28
C ILE A 101 7.55 -2.14 13.46
N GLY A 102 7.64 -2.24 12.13
CA GLY A 102 6.68 -1.65 11.18
C GLY A 102 5.71 -2.70 10.65
N LEU A 103 4.41 -2.40 10.73
CA LEU A 103 3.31 -3.24 10.26
C LEU A 103 2.90 -2.86 8.84
N HIS A 104 2.58 -3.86 8.01
CA HIS A 104 2.19 -3.65 6.62
C HIS A 104 0.88 -4.34 6.20
N GLY A 105 0.29 -5.17 7.06
CA GLY A 105 -0.98 -5.88 6.84
C GLY A 105 -0.82 -7.38 6.91
N SER A 106 -0.33 -8.04 5.86
CA SER A 106 -0.24 -9.51 5.81
C SER A 106 0.56 -10.15 6.95
N ASP A 107 1.53 -9.45 7.49
CA ASP A 107 2.33 -9.85 8.64
C ASP A 107 1.54 -9.90 9.95
N VAL A 108 0.57 -9.02 10.11
CA VAL A 108 -0.32 -8.98 11.28
C VAL A 108 -1.22 -10.21 11.29
N PHE A 109 -1.88 -10.49 10.16
CA PHE A 109 -2.73 -11.69 10.01
C PHE A 109 -1.94 -12.99 10.17
N LEU A 110 -0.67 -13.01 9.73
CA LEU A 110 0.21 -14.15 9.95
C LEU A 110 0.58 -14.29 11.43
N ALA A 111 0.82 -13.19 12.14
CA ALA A 111 1.18 -13.17 13.56
C ALA A 111 0.06 -13.67 14.49
N GLU A 112 -1.19 -13.60 14.05
CA GLU A 112 -2.36 -14.10 14.79
C GLU A 112 -2.50 -15.63 14.74
N LYS A 113 -1.87 -16.31 13.78
CA LYS A 113 -1.96 -17.78 13.65
C LYS A 113 -1.35 -18.48 14.86
N PRO A 114 -1.98 -19.55 15.40
CA PRO A 114 -1.58 -20.17 16.67
C PRO A 114 -0.08 -20.49 16.80
N GLY A 115 0.52 -21.10 15.79
CA GLY A 115 1.95 -21.45 15.80
C GLY A 115 2.89 -20.23 15.71
N VAL A 116 2.46 -19.16 15.04
CA VAL A 116 3.27 -17.95 14.84
C VAL A 116 3.09 -16.96 15.99
N ARG A 117 1.94 -16.97 16.64
CA ARG A 117 1.55 -16.03 17.70
C ARG A 117 2.55 -15.97 18.86
N VAL A 118 3.11 -17.12 19.23
CA VAL A 118 4.11 -17.17 20.32
C VAL A 118 5.40 -16.43 19.93
N LEU A 119 5.86 -16.62 18.69
CA LEU A 119 7.03 -15.92 18.16
C LEU A 119 6.75 -14.42 18.04
N ALA A 120 5.59 -14.06 17.52
CA ALA A 120 5.15 -12.66 17.39
C ALA A 120 5.13 -11.96 18.76
N ARG A 121 4.53 -12.57 19.79
CA ARG A 121 4.51 -12.03 21.15
C ARG A 121 5.91 -11.83 21.74
N ARG A 122 6.81 -12.78 21.54
CA ARG A 122 8.21 -12.65 21.99
C ARG A 122 8.93 -11.51 21.29
N THR A 123 8.70 -11.35 19.98
CA THR A 123 9.25 -10.26 19.18
C THR A 123 8.73 -8.91 19.68
N LEU A 124 7.42 -8.81 19.89
CA LEU A 124 6.77 -7.60 20.39
C LEU A 124 7.24 -7.24 21.80
N ALA A 125 7.43 -8.21 22.70
CA ALA A 125 7.98 -7.98 24.04
C ALA A 125 9.40 -7.37 24.01
N ARG A 126 10.19 -7.67 22.97
CA ARG A 126 11.53 -7.10 22.74
C ARG A 126 11.50 -5.74 22.06
N SER A 127 10.39 -5.33 21.50
CA SER A 127 10.28 -4.10 20.72
C SER A 127 9.94 -2.92 21.60
N ARG A 128 10.55 -1.77 21.33
CA ARG A 128 10.27 -0.51 22.04
C ARG A 128 9.22 0.34 21.33
N LEU A 129 9.08 0.18 20.02
CA LEU A 129 8.13 0.93 19.20
C LEU A 129 7.43 -0.01 18.23
N LEU A 130 6.13 0.23 18.04
CA LEU A 130 5.32 -0.36 16.99
C LEU A 130 4.79 0.77 16.11
N THR A 131 4.95 0.67 14.79
CA THR A 131 4.34 1.57 13.82
C THR A 131 3.44 0.81 12.87
N GLY A 132 2.33 1.39 12.47
CA GLY A 132 1.43 0.79 11.49
C GLY A 132 0.71 1.85 10.68
N CYS A 133 0.39 1.53 9.42
CA CYS A 133 -0.25 2.46 8.49
C CYS A 133 -1.78 2.54 8.66
N SER A 134 -2.35 1.79 9.61
CA SER A 134 -3.78 1.89 9.95
C SER A 134 -4.04 1.62 11.42
N PRO A 135 -5.11 2.22 12.00
CA PRO A 135 -5.55 1.92 13.35
C PRO A 135 -5.86 0.43 13.54
N GLU A 136 -6.56 -0.17 12.60
CA GLU A 136 -6.94 -1.59 12.65
C GLU A 136 -5.75 -2.51 12.83
N LEU A 137 -4.66 -2.33 12.05
CA LEU A 137 -3.46 -3.15 12.16
C LEU A 137 -2.77 -2.96 13.51
N VAL A 138 -2.71 -1.73 14.01
CA VAL A 138 -2.11 -1.41 15.31
C VAL A 138 -2.94 -2.04 16.43
N ASP A 139 -4.27 -1.94 16.41
CA ASP A 139 -5.15 -2.47 17.44
C ASP A 139 -5.14 -4.01 17.48
N ARG A 140 -5.05 -4.67 16.34
CA ARG A 140 -4.84 -6.14 16.28
C ARG A 140 -3.56 -6.56 17.00
N VAL A 141 -2.46 -5.81 16.84
CA VAL A 141 -1.20 -6.10 17.52
C VAL A 141 -1.24 -5.73 19.01
N ARG A 142 -1.96 -4.66 19.38
CA ARG A 142 -2.26 -4.35 20.77
C ARG A 142 -3.01 -5.49 21.46
N ALA A 143 -3.96 -6.13 20.77
CA ALA A 143 -4.66 -7.31 21.26
C ALA A 143 -3.74 -8.53 21.46
N LEU A 144 -2.55 -8.56 20.84
CA LEU A 144 -1.50 -9.54 21.13
C LEU A 144 -0.69 -9.20 22.39
N GLY A 145 -0.93 -8.06 23.02
CA GLY A 145 -0.29 -7.62 24.28
C GLY A 145 0.76 -6.52 24.10
N PHE A 146 0.82 -5.82 22.97
CA PHE A 146 1.75 -4.69 22.82
C PHE A 146 1.16 -3.42 23.46
N PRO A 147 1.97 -2.64 24.24
CA PRO A 147 1.49 -1.46 24.93
C PRO A 147 1.05 -0.34 23.99
N ALA A 148 -0.09 0.31 24.32
CA ALA A 148 -0.66 1.35 23.48
C ALA A 148 0.24 2.59 23.38
N GLU A 149 0.90 2.98 24.48
CA GLU A 149 1.79 4.14 24.58
C GLU A 149 3.03 4.02 23.71
N ARG A 150 3.44 2.79 23.37
CA ARG A 150 4.57 2.49 22.46
C ARG A 150 4.15 2.22 21.03
N SER A 151 2.89 2.42 20.69
CA SER A 151 2.39 2.21 19.33
C SER A 151 2.02 3.54 18.68
N ARG A 152 2.29 3.65 17.38
CA ARG A 152 1.97 4.82 16.56
C ARG A 152 1.28 4.40 15.27
N VAL A 153 0.22 5.11 14.92
CA VAL A 153 -0.38 5.02 13.59
C VAL A 153 0.28 6.09 12.73
N ILE A 154 1.01 5.67 11.72
CA ILE A 154 1.75 6.55 10.81
C ILE A 154 1.33 6.17 9.38
N PRO A 155 0.55 7.00 8.67
CA PRO A 155 0.18 6.74 7.29
C PRO A 155 1.42 6.73 6.39
N TYR A 156 1.29 6.20 5.19
CA TYR A 156 2.34 6.31 4.19
C TYR A 156 2.44 7.73 3.64
N GLY A 157 3.60 8.04 3.04
CA GLY A 157 3.82 9.26 2.30
C GLY A 157 3.58 9.12 0.81
N VAL A 158 3.42 10.26 0.14
CA VAL A 158 3.31 10.35 -1.31
C VAL A 158 4.25 11.43 -1.87
N ASP A 159 4.76 11.20 -3.07
CA ASP A 159 5.50 12.21 -3.83
C ASP A 159 4.50 13.14 -4.54
N VAL A 160 4.19 14.25 -3.91
CA VAL A 160 3.22 15.25 -4.40
C VAL A 160 3.71 16.00 -5.65
N ALA A 161 5.01 15.97 -5.94
CA ALA A 161 5.57 16.57 -7.16
C ALA A 161 5.35 15.64 -8.37
N THR A 162 5.66 14.36 -8.22
CA THR A 162 5.45 13.35 -9.26
C THR A 162 3.97 13.20 -9.61
N PHE A 163 3.09 13.16 -8.61
CA PHE A 163 1.64 13.04 -8.77
C PHE A 163 0.92 14.40 -8.81
N ALA A 164 1.59 15.45 -9.26
CA ALA A 164 0.94 16.76 -9.45
C ALA A 164 -0.06 16.74 -10.61
N PRO A 165 -1.19 17.47 -10.51
CA PRO A 165 -2.04 17.75 -11.65
C PRO A 165 -1.25 18.45 -12.76
N ASP A 166 -1.51 18.05 -14.00
CA ASP A 166 -0.91 18.67 -15.19
C ASP A 166 -1.95 18.63 -16.34
N PRO A 167 -2.67 19.72 -16.59
CA PRO A 167 -3.68 19.78 -17.64
C PRO A 167 -3.13 19.49 -19.04
N ALA A 168 -1.86 19.83 -19.31
CA ALA A 168 -1.23 19.58 -20.62
C ALA A 168 -1.02 18.08 -20.89
N ARG A 169 -0.91 17.27 -19.83
CA ARG A 169 -0.72 15.82 -19.94
C ARG A 169 -2.01 15.00 -19.81
N ARG A 170 -3.13 15.67 -19.51
CA ARG A 170 -4.43 15.01 -19.31
C ARG A 170 -4.86 14.19 -20.53
N GLY A 171 -4.59 14.68 -21.75
CA GLY A 171 -5.00 14.04 -23.00
C GLY A 171 -4.28 12.71 -23.31
N ILE A 172 -3.07 12.49 -22.79
CA ILE A 172 -2.20 11.36 -23.19
C ILE A 172 -2.91 9.99 -23.08
N TRP A 173 -3.48 9.71 -21.90
CA TRP A 173 -4.17 8.45 -21.68
C TRP A 173 -5.60 8.47 -22.22
N ARG A 174 -6.26 9.62 -22.29
CA ARG A 174 -7.61 9.72 -22.86
C ARG A 174 -7.58 9.36 -24.34
N GLU A 175 -6.65 9.91 -25.10
CA GLU A 175 -6.44 9.58 -26.52
C GLU A 175 -6.12 8.08 -26.69
N ARG A 176 -5.17 7.56 -25.91
CA ARG A 176 -4.78 6.15 -25.95
C ARG A 176 -5.93 5.17 -25.70
N LEU A 177 -6.88 5.57 -24.85
CA LEU A 177 -8.05 4.76 -24.47
C LEU A 177 -9.29 5.06 -25.32
N GLY A 178 -9.22 6.06 -26.21
CA GLY A 178 -10.38 6.50 -26.99
C GLY A 178 -11.47 7.15 -26.13
N VAL A 179 -11.09 7.82 -25.03
CA VAL A 179 -12.02 8.53 -24.14
C VAL A 179 -12.18 9.97 -24.59
N PRO A 180 -13.39 10.41 -24.99
CA PRO A 180 -13.62 11.78 -25.43
C PRO A 180 -13.34 12.82 -24.34
N ASP A 181 -12.94 14.03 -24.76
CA ASP A 181 -12.87 15.16 -23.85
C ASP A 181 -14.25 15.45 -23.24
N GLY A 182 -14.30 15.65 -21.92
CA GLY A 182 -15.56 15.88 -21.22
C GLY A 182 -16.32 14.62 -20.80
N ALA A 183 -16.02 13.43 -21.34
CA ALA A 183 -16.57 12.18 -20.84
C ALA A 183 -15.99 11.85 -19.46
N PRO A 184 -16.80 11.45 -18.46
CA PRO A 184 -16.29 11.08 -17.14
C PRO A 184 -15.38 9.86 -17.21
N LEU A 185 -14.19 9.96 -16.63
CA LEU A 185 -13.21 8.86 -16.53
C LEU A 185 -12.96 8.49 -15.07
N LEU A 186 -13.46 7.32 -14.69
CA LEU A 186 -13.26 6.74 -13.36
C LEU A 186 -12.04 5.81 -13.39
N LEU A 187 -11.13 5.98 -12.44
CA LEU A 187 -9.87 5.25 -12.39
C LEU A 187 -9.77 4.38 -11.12
N GLY A 188 -9.53 3.09 -11.30
CA GLY A 188 -9.05 2.19 -10.24
C GLY A 188 -7.64 1.72 -10.57
N VAL A 189 -6.74 1.79 -9.60
CA VAL A 189 -5.35 1.32 -9.75
C VAL A 189 -5.01 0.35 -8.64
N GLY A 190 -4.45 -0.79 -8.98
CA GLY A 190 -3.98 -1.74 -8.01
C GLY A 190 -3.86 -3.16 -8.54
N ARG A 191 -3.36 -4.06 -7.70
CA ARG A 191 -3.35 -5.47 -8.05
C ARG A 191 -4.79 -5.99 -8.21
N MET A 192 -5.04 -6.76 -9.25
CA MET A 192 -6.35 -7.39 -9.49
C MET A 192 -6.54 -8.58 -8.54
N ALA A 193 -6.80 -8.26 -7.27
CA ALA A 193 -6.96 -9.20 -6.17
C ALA A 193 -8.23 -8.88 -5.38
N THR A 194 -8.83 -9.89 -4.74
CA THR A 194 -10.12 -9.78 -4.04
C THR A 194 -10.19 -8.59 -3.10
N LYS A 195 -9.13 -8.36 -2.30
CA LYS A 195 -9.11 -7.29 -1.30
C LYS A 195 -9.12 -5.86 -1.88
N LYS A 196 -8.87 -5.67 -3.17
CA LYS A 196 -9.00 -4.37 -3.84
C LYS A 196 -10.45 -4.01 -4.17
N GLY A 197 -11.36 -4.98 -4.14
CA GLY A 197 -12.78 -4.76 -4.28
C GLY A 197 -13.26 -4.37 -5.68
N PHE A 198 -12.40 -4.48 -6.72
CA PHE A 198 -12.81 -4.12 -8.08
C PHE A 198 -14.01 -4.93 -8.60
N GLN A 199 -14.26 -6.14 -8.08
CA GLN A 199 -15.48 -6.87 -8.35
C GLN A 199 -16.73 -6.10 -7.91
N VAL A 200 -16.68 -5.37 -6.78
CA VAL A 200 -17.80 -4.54 -6.30
C VAL A 200 -18.01 -3.34 -7.24
N LEU A 201 -16.93 -2.76 -7.78
CA LEU A 201 -17.04 -1.71 -8.79
C LEU A 201 -17.68 -2.24 -10.10
N LEU A 202 -17.29 -3.43 -10.56
CA LEU A 202 -17.87 -4.04 -11.75
C LEU A 202 -19.37 -4.30 -11.60
N GLU A 203 -19.84 -4.62 -10.40
CA GLU A 203 -21.27 -4.76 -10.10
C GLU A 203 -22.06 -3.45 -10.24
N THR A 204 -21.38 -2.30 -10.12
CA THR A 204 -22.03 -0.98 -10.30
C THR A 204 -22.12 -0.54 -11.76
N LEU A 205 -21.36 -1.13 -12.68
CA LEU A 205 -21.26 -0.67 -14.07
C LEU A 205 -22.61 -0.62 -14.80
N PRO A 206 -23.50 -1.61 -14.69
CA PRO A 206 -24.80 -1.52 -15.36
C PRO A 206 -25.59 -0.28 -14.95
N GLY A 207 -25.65 0.03 -13.66
CA GLY A 207 -26.35 1.20 -13.13
C GLY A 207 -25.64 2.52 -13.49
N LEU A 208 -24.30 2.54 -13.41
CA LEU A 208 -23.50 3.70 -13.78
C LEU A 208 -23.70 4.05 -15.27
N LEU A 209 -23.57 3.08 -16.16
CA LEU A 209 -23.70 3.29 -17.61
C LEU A 209 -25.15 3.52 -18.07
N ALA A 210 -26.14 3.05 -17.32
CA ALA A 210 -27.53 3.40 -17.56
C ALA A 210 -27.80 4.89 -17.26
N ALA A 211 -27.23 5.42 -16.19
CA ALA A 211 -27.36 6.83 -15.81
C ALA A 211 -26.41 7.75 -16.57
N ARG A 212 -25.22 7.29 -16.93
CA ARG A 212 -24.16 8.04 -17.63
C ARG A 212 -23.53 7.17 -18.72
N PRO A 213 -24.21 7.09 -19.90
CA PRO A 213 -23.74 6.26 -21.01
C PRO A 213 -22.39 6.69 -21.59
N ASP A 214 -21.98 7.94 -21.33
CA ASP A 214 -20.71 8.53 -21.70
C ASP A 214 -19.56 8.22 -20.74
N ALA A 215 -19.84 7.64 -19.56
CA ALA A 215 -18.80 7.34 -18.57
C ALA A 215 -17.88 6.20 -19.04
N HIS A 216 -16.59 6.32 -18.67
CA HIS A 216 -15.56 5.31 -18.88
C HIS A 216 -14.95 4.90 -17.55
N VAL A 217 -14.59 3.63 -17.43
CA VAL A 217 -13.91 3.07 -16.26
C VAL A 217 -12.60 2.44 -16.70
N VAL A 218 -11.53 2.78 -16.02
CA VAL A 218 -10.19 2.18 -16.21
C VAL A 218 -9.80 1.44 -14.96
N LEU A 219 -9.44 0.15 -15.08
CA LEU A 219 -8.85 -0.65 -14.02
C LEU A 219 -7.43 -1.02 -14.44
N ALA A 220 -6.44 -0.32 -13.86
CA ALA A 220 -5.03 -0.52 -14.17
C ALA A 220 -4.36 -1.41 -13.13
N GLY A 221 -3.71 -2.47 -13.59
CA GLY A 221 -2.99 -3.43 -12.79
C GLY A 221 -3.03 -4.83 -13.36
N ALA A 222 -2.42 -5.77 -12.65
CA ALA A 222 -2.45 -7.20 -12.98
C ALA A 222 -2.67 -7.99 -11.67
N GLY A 223 -3.02 -9.26 -11.76
CA GLY A 223 -3.22 -10.13 -10.61
C GLY A 223 -4.21 -11.25 -10.90
N ASP A 224 -4.58 -12.00 -9.87
CA ASP A 224 -5.36 -13.25 -9.97
C ASP A 224 -6.73 -13.09 -10.62
N LEU A 225 -7.32 -11.89 -10.57
CA LEU A 225 -8.64 -11.62 -11.13
C LEU A 225 -8.57 -10.95 -12.53
N PHE A 226 -7.37 -10.70 -13.07
CA PHE A 226 -7.21 -9.97 -14.34
C PHE A 226 -7.92 -10.65 -15.49
N ASP A 227 -7.68 -11.96 -15.69
CA ASP A 227 -8.30 -12.72 -16.79
C ASP A 227 -9.83 -12.76 -16.67
N ARG A 228 -10.34 -12.92 -15.45
CA ARG A 228 -11.79 -12.85 -15.18
C ARG A 228 -12.37 -11.50 -15.56
N PHE A 229 -11.70 -10.40 -15.20
CA PHE A 229 -12.14 -9.04 -15.53
C PHE A 229 -12.04 -8.77 -17.03
N THR A 230 -11.03 -9.34 -17.70
CA THR A 230 -10.92 -9.26 -19.17
C THR A 230 -12.11 -9.91 -19.86
N VAL A 231 -12.53 -11.10 -19.43
CA VAL A 231 -13.74 -11.74 -19.97
C VAL A 231 -14.98 -10.89 -19.69
N LEU A 232 -15.12 -10.34 -18.49
CA LEU A 232 -16.27 -9.50 -18.13
C LEU A 232 -16.29 -8.19 -18.91
N SER A 233 -15.14 -7.62 -19.27
CA SER A 233 -15.06 -6.33 -19.99
C SER A 233 -15.74 -6.36 -21.37
N ALA A 234 -15.88 -7.55 -21.96
CA ALA A 234 -16.61 -7.73 -23.21
C ALA A 234 -18.10 -7.33 -23.12
N GLN A 235 -18.67 -7.21 -21.91
CA GLN A 235 -20.03 -6.73 -21.69
C GLN A 235 -20.15 -5.21 -21.87
N TRP A 236 -19.04 -4.49 -21.76
CA TRP A 236 -18.99 -3.02 -21.84
C TRP A 236 -17.89 -2.55 -22.81
N PRO A 237 -17.99 -2.89 -24.11
CA PRO A 237 -16.97 -2.56 -25.09
C PRO A 237 -16.78 -1.04 -25.19
N GLY A 238 -15.52 -0.59 -25.12
CA GLY A 238 -15.17 0.82 -25.15
C GLY A 238 -15.55 1.62 -23.90
N ARG A 239 -16.09 0.99 -22.85
CA ARG A 239 -16.47 1.66 -21.59
C ARG A 239 -15.65 1.16 -20.40
N LEU A 240 -15.29 -0.13 -20.35
CA LEU A 240 -14.39 -0.69 -19.37
C LEU A 240 -13.03 -0.99 -20.02
N HIS A 241 -11.99 -0.35 -19.53
CA HIS A 241 -10.63 -0.46 -20.05
C HIS A 241 -9.72 -1.16 -19.05
N LEU A 242 -8.96 -2.16 -19.51
CA LEU A 242 -8.04 -2.96 -18.72
C LEU A 242 -6.63 -2.88 -19.35
N PRO A 243 -5.87 -1.79 -19.14
CA PRO A 243 -4.56 -1.62 -19.77
C PRO A 243 -3.50 -2.58 -19.21
N GLY A 244 -3.83 -3.41 -18.23
CA GLY A 244 -2.87 -4.25 -17.54
C GLY A 244 -1.96 -3.46 -16.61
N LYS A 245 -0.75 -3.94 -16.40
CA LYS A 245 0.25 -3.28 -15.56
C LYS A 245 0.77 -2.00 -16.23
N VAL A 246 0.52 -0.87 -15.61
CA VAL A 246 1.07 0.43 -16.02
C VAL A 246 2.42 0.65 -15.34
N LEU A 247 3.41 1.12 -16.09
CA LEU A 247 4.75 1.41 -15.58
C LEU A 247 4.72 2.64 -14.67
N ARG A 248 5.62 2.65 -13.67
CA ARG A 248 5.68 3.72 -12.67
C ARG A 248 5.84 5.11 -13.30
N ASP A 249 6.64 5.23 -14.36
CA ASP A 249 6.95 6.51 -15.01
C ASP A 249 5.75 7.09 -15.79
N THR A 250 4.82 6.24 -16.21
CA THR A 250 3.62 6.65 -16.96
C THR A 250 2.35 6.65 -16.11
N LEU A 251 2.43 6.13 -14.90
CA LEU A 251 1.30 6.06 -13.97
C LEU A 251 0.75 7.44 -13.58
N PRO A 252 1.58 8.48 -13.32
CA PRO A 252 1.06 9.81 -13.02
C PRO A 252 0.16 10.39 -14.13
N ASP A 253 0.47 10.11 -15.39
CA ASP A 253 -0.36 10.57 -16.52
C ASP A 253 -1.72 9.88 -16.57
N LEU A 254 -1.80 8.64 -16.10
CA LEU A 254 -3.08 7.95 -15.97
C LEU A 254 -3.96 8.58 -14.89
N PHE A 255 -3.38 8.99 -13.75
CA PHE A 255 -4.11 9.77 -12.73
C PHE A 255 -4.57 11.13 -13.30
N ARG A 256 -3.71 11.84 -14.03
CA ARG A 256 -4.04 13.12 -14.68
C ARG A 256 -5.18 13.03 -15.70
N ALA A 257 -5.33 11.88 -16.35
CA ALA A 257 -6.41 11.64 -17.32
C ALA A 257 -7.79 11.46 -16.66
N ALA A 258 -7.83 11.05 -15.39
CA ALA A 258 -9.06 10.71 -14.67
C ALA A 258 -9.80 11.94 -14.12
N ASP A 259 -11.06 11.74 -13.78
CA ASP A 259 -11.93 12.71 -13.11
C ASP A 259 -12.27 12.26 -11.68
N LEU A 260 -12.19 10.96 -11.42
CA LEU A 260 -12.55 10.34 -10.15
C LEU A 260 -11.68 9.11 -9.92
N PHE A 261 -11.18 8.93 -8.70
CA PHE A 261 -10.49 7.72 -8.29
C PHE A 261 -11.40 6.82 -7.45
N VAL A 262 -11.39 5.51 -7.73
CA VAL A 262 -12.28 4.54 -7.08
C VAL A 262 -11.48 3.35 -6.55
N LEU A 263 -11.59 3.09 -5.24
CA LEU A 263 -11.00 1.90 -4.63
C LEU A 263 -11.93 1.33 -3.55
N PRO A 264 -12.91 0.48 -3.91
CA PRO A 264 -13.85 -0.12 -2.98
C PRO A 264 -13.25 -1.34 -2.29
N ALA A 265 -12.13 -1.16 -1.61
CA ALA A 265 -11.39 -2.20 -0.92
C ALA A 265 -12.27 -3.02 0.03
N VAL A 266 -11.98 -4.30 0.19
CA VAL A 266 -12.76 -5.21 1.03
C VAL A 266 -11.86 -6.10 1.87
N HIS A 267 -12.37 -6.57 3.01
CA HIS A 267 -11.78 -7.72 3.67
C HIS A 267 -12.04 -8.97 2.82
N ASP A 268 -10.98 -9.74 2.55
CA ASP A 268 -11.11 -11.04 1.88
C ASP A 268 -11.78 -12.09 2.80
N ALA A 269 -11.99 -13.30 2.29
CA ALA A 269 -12.62 -14.38 3.05
C ALA A 269 -11.83 -14.80 4.31
N LYS A 270 -10.56 -14.43 4.41
CA LYS A 270 -9.69 -14.68 5.57
C LYS A 270 -9.57 -13.46 6.50
N GLY A 271 -10.27 -12.37 6.19
CA GLY A 271 -10.22 -11.13 6.93
C GLY A 271 -8.99 -10.27 6.62
N ASN A 272 -8.19 -10.60 5.59
CA ASN A 272 -7.07 -9.75 5.21
C ASN A 272 -7.55 -8.51 4.48
N VAL A 273 -6.89 -7.39 4.75
CA VAL A 273 -7.14 -6.09 4.12
C VAL A 273 -5.82 -5.35 3.91
N ASP A 274 -5.79 -4.43 2.99
CA ASP A 274 -4.66 -3.50 2.88
C ASP A 274 -4.71 -2.48 4.02
N GLY A 275 -3.56 -2.15 4.61
CA GLY A 275 -3.48 -1.16 5.68
C GLY A 275 -3.92 0.22 5.20
N LEU A 276 -3.12 0.85 4.33
CA LEU A 276 -3.45 2.09 3.62
C LEU A 276 -2.91 1.97 2.19
N PRO A 277 -3.78 1.86 1.18
CA PRO A 277 -3.32 1.76 -0.21
C PRO A 277 -2.66 3.05 -0.72
N ASN A 278 -1.39 3.00 -1.12
CA ASN A 278 -0.65 4.17 -1.62
C ASN A 278 -1.34 4.87 -2.80
N VAL A 279 -2.02 4.10 -3.65
CA VAL A 279 -2.75 4.64 -4.82
C VAL A 279 -3.85 5.65 -4.45
N ILE A 280 -4.39 5.59 -3.22
CA ILE A 280 -5.30 6.61 -2.69
C ILE A 280 -4.55 7.93 -2.48
N LEU A 281 -3.36 7.86 -1.89
CA LEU A 281 -2.52 9.04 -1.67
C LEU A 281 -2.05 9.65 -2.99
N GLU A 282 -1.72 8.80 -3.96
CA GLU A 282 -1.35 9.18 -5.33
C GLU A 282 -2.51 9.88 -6.04
N ALA A 283 -3.74 9.37 -5.88
CA ALA A 283 -4.96 10.00 -6.40
C ALA A 283 -5.21 11.37 -5.75
N MET A 284 -5.12 11.46 -4.42
CA MET A 284 -5.28 12.72 -3.69
C MET A 284 -4.22 13.74 -4.12
N ALA A 285 -2.95 13.34 -4.22
CA ALA A 285 -1.86 14.19 -4.71
C ALA A 285 -2.10 14.66 -6.16
N SER A 286 -2.78 13.85 -6.98
CA SER A 286 -3.17 14.22 -8.35
C SER A 286 -4.41 15.13 -8.40
N GLY A 287 -4.98 15.52 -7.25
CA GLY A 287 -6.16 16.36 -7.16
C GLY A 287 -7.46 15.65 -7.52
N LEU A 288 -7.50 14.32 -7.48
CA LEU A 288 -8.70 13.54 -7.76
C LEU A 288 -9.54 13.38 -6.49
N PRO A 289 -10.88 13.58 -6.58
CA PRO A 289 -11.77 13.11 -5.54
C PRO A 289 -11.72 11.59 -5.47
N VAL A 290 -11.76 11.06 -4.25
CA VAL A 290 -11.62 9.62 -3.99
C VAL A 290 -12.96 9.05 -3.53
N VAL A 291 -13.44 7.97 -4.17
CA VAL A 291 -14.51 7.13 -3.64
C VAL A 291 -13.90 5.81 -3.19
N ALA A 292 -13.99 5.50 -1.90
CA ALA A 292 -13.36 4.32 -1.35
C ALA A 292 -14.19 3.70 -0.21
N SER A 293 -13.86 2.47 0.17
CA SER A 293 -14.45 1.86 1.36
C SER A 293 -13.89 2.48 2.64
N GLY A 294 -14.74 2.74 3.63
CA GLY A 294 -14.36 3.32 4.92
C GLY A 294 -13.73 2.29 5.87
N ILE A 295 -12.68 1.58 5.44
CA ILE A 295 -12.04 0.50 6.20
C ILE A 295 -10.54 0.74 6.40
N SER A 296 -9.98 0.08 7.39
CA SER A 296 -8.55 0.04 7.71
C SER A 296 -7.93 1.43 7.86
N GLY A 297 -6.93 1.79 7.05
CA GLY A 297 -6.27 3.11 7.07
C GLY A 297 -6.86 4.14 6.11
N ILE A 298 -7.84 3.76 5.29
CA ILE A 298 -8.42 4.66 4.29
C ILE A 298 -9.02 5.93 4.93
N PRO A 299 -9.74 5.86 6.06
CA PRO A 299 -10.28 7.05 6.72
C PRO A 299 -9.23 8.02 7.29
N LEU A 300 -7.96 7.62 7.41
CA LEU A 300 -6.88 8.55 7.77
C LEU A 300 -6.55 9.52 6.64
N ALA A 301 -6.68 9.06 5.40
CA ALA A 301 -6.40 9.85 4.22
C ALA A 301 -7.67 10.56 3.73
N VAL A 302 -8.75 9.82 3.50
CA VAL A 302 -10.00 10.32 2.92
C VAL A 302 -10.98 10.70 4.01
N GLU A 303 -11.45 11.94 3.98
CA GLU A 303 -12.50 12.48 4.85
C GLU A 303 -13.82 12.49 4.10
N ASP A 304 -14.83 11.74 4.61
CA ASP A 304 -16.14 11.64 3.94
C ASP A 304 -16.82 13.00 3.80
N GLY A 305 -17.27 13.30 2.57
CA GLY A 305 -17.92 14.57 2.23
C GLY A 305 -16.95 15.75 2.08
N ALA A 306 -15.68 15.63 2.51
CA ALA A 306 -14.68 16.70 2.43
C ALA A 306 -13.65 16.47 1.31
N THR A 307 -12.88 15.39 1.37
CA THR A 307 -11.83 15.08 0.37
C THR A 307 -12.21 13.94 -0.55
N GLY A 308 -13.36 13.30 -0.32
CA GLY A 308 -13.90 12.18 -1.08
C GLY A 308 -15.19 11.65 -0.46
N ARG A 309 -15.56 10.43 -0.86
CA ARG A 309 -16.70 9.70 -0.29
C ARG A 309 -16.22 8.36 0.26
N LEU A 310 -16.62 8.05 1.48
CA LEU A 310 -16.42 6.75 2.10
C LEU A 310 -17.72 5.97 2.10
N VAL A 311 -17.67 4.74 1.61
CA VAL A 311 -18.82 3.83 1.53
C VAL A 311 -18.55 2.55 2.33
N PRO A 312 -19.58 1.83 2.79
CA PRO A 312 -19.40 0.51 3.35
C PRO A 312 -18.74 -0.44 2.34
N GLU A 313 -17.88 -1.34 2.84
CA GLU A 313 -17.33 -2.39 1.98
C GLU A 313 -18.43 -3.35 1.48
N LYS A 314 -18.24 -3.93 0.30
CA LYS A 314 -19.17 -4.91 -0.30
C LYS A 314 -20.60 -4.39 -0.51
N ASP A 315 -20.77 -3.09 -0.62
CA ASP A 315 -22.07 -2.45 -0.89
C ASP A 315 -22.04 -1.75 -2.26
N PRO A 316 -22.37 -2.45 -3.34
CA PRO A 316 -22.40 -1.85 -4.69
C PRO A 316 -23.45 -0.76 -4.83
N GLY A 317 -24.55 -0.80 -4.05
CA GLY A 317 -25.59 0.22 -4.09
C GLY A 317 -25.10 1.56 -3.54
N LYS A 318 -24.44 1.56 -2.37
CA LYS A 318 -23.83 2.78 -1.81
C LYS A 318 -22.67 3.27 -2.66
N LEU A 319 -21.87 2.36 -3.21
CA LEU A 319 -20.80 2.72 -4.14
C LEU A 319 -21.36 3.41 -5.38
N LEU A 320 -22.38 2.85 -6.04
CA LEU A 320 -23.04 3.45 -7.20
C LEU A 320 -23.57 4.84 -6.88
N ALA A 321 -24.27 5.00 -5.74
CA ALA A 321 -24.81 6.30 -5.34
C ALA A 321 -23.71 7.37 -5.19
N ALA A 322 -22.58 7.02 -4.54
CA ALA A 322 -21.43 7.93 -4.39
C ALA A 322 -20.78 8.28 -5.74
N LEU A 323 -20.66 7.30 -6.64
CA LEU A 323 -20.13 7.54 -7.99
C LEU A 323 -21.03 8.49 -8.79
N LEU A 324 -22.36 8.25 -8.78
CA LEU A 324 -23.33 9.09 -9.51
C LEU A 324 -23.41 10.50 -8.93
N GLU A 325 -23.29 10.67 -7.61
CA GLU A 325 -23.21 11.97 -6.94
C GLU A 325 -22.05 12.81 -7.52
N LEU A 326 -20.84 12.25 -7.57
CA LEU A 326 -19.66 13.01 -8.00
C LEU A 326 -19.56 13.15 -9.52
N VAL A 327 -19.99 12.17 -10.28
CA VAL A 327 -20.05 12.26 -11.74
C VAL A 327 -21.15 13.24 -12.18
N GLY A 328 -22.22 13.36 -11.40
CA GLY A 328 -23.33 14.29 -11.64
C GLY A 328 -23.02 15.75 -11.30
N ASP A 329 -22.03 15.99 -10.41
CA ASP A 329 -21.58 17.32 -9.99
C ASP A 329 -20.05 17.47 -10.10
N PRO A 330 -19.53 17.73 -11.31
CA PRO A 330 -18.08 17.88 -11.53
C PRO A 330 -17.46 19.06 -10.74
N GLY A 331 -18.24 20.09 -10.41
CA GLY A 331 -17.78 21.22 -9.60
C GLY A 331 -17.47 20.78 -8.18
N ARG A 332 -18.40 20.06 -7.55
CA ARG A 332 -18.22 19.47 -6.22
C ARG A 332 -17.10 18.45 -6.20
N ALA A 333 -17.03 17.58 -7.21
CA ALA A 333 -15.98 16.59 -7.35
C ALA A 333 -14.59 17.25 -7.38
N ARG A 334 -14.41 18.29 -8.20
CA ARG A 334 -13.18 19.06 -8.27
C ARG A 334 -12.80 19.70 -6.95
N ALA A 335 -13.75 20.37 -6.27
CA ALA A 335 -13.51 20.99 -4.98
C ALA A 335 -13.11 19.96 -3.90
N MET A 336 -13.63 18.72 -3.94
CA MET A 336 -13.17 17.62 -3.08
C MET A 336 -11.74 17.19 -3.41
N GLY A 337 -11.42 17.04 -4.69
CA GLY A 337 -10.07 16.69 -5.14
C GLY A 337 -9.03 17.73 -4.74
N GLU A 338 -9.34 19.04 -4.87
CA GLU A 338 -8.46 20.12 -4.46
C GLU A 338 -8.20 20.09 -2.93
N ARG A 339 -9.22 19.86 -2.11
CA ARG A 339 -9.03 19.68 -0.66
C ARG A 339 -8.21 18.43 -0.36
N GLY A 340 -8.46 17.32 -1.08
CA GLY A 340 -7.67 16.10 -0.95
C GLY A 340 -6.20 16.33 -1.26
N ARG A 341 -5.90 17.10 -2.31
CA ARG A 341 -4.52 17.50 -2.65
C ARG A 341 -3.90 18.38 -1.56
N GLY A 342 -4.61 19.38 -1.05
CA GLY A 342 -4.12 20.22 0.05
C GLY A 342 -3.71 19.39 1.28
N LYS A 343 -4.52 18.37 1.64
CA LYS A 343 -4.17 17.43 2.72
C LYS A 343 -2.95 16.58 2.36
N ALA A 344 -2.84 16.10 1.12
CA ALA A 344 -1.66 15.33 0.69
C ALA A 344 -0.37 16.17 0.77
N GLU A 345 -0.42 17.45 0.38
CA GLU A 345 0.71 18.37 0.40
C GLU A 345 1.15 18.76 1.82
N THR A 346 0.25 18.79 2.78
CA THR A 346 0.56 19.24 4.14
C THR A 346 0.82 18.08 5.12
N GLU A 347 0.09 16.98 5.00
CA GLU A 347 0.07 15.94 6.01
C GLU A 347 0.65 14.59 5.54
N LEU A 348 0.66 14.34 4.22
CA LEU A 348 0.97 13.03 3.66
C LEU A 348 2.21 13.07 2.75
N THR A 349 3.02 14.11 2.80
CA THR A 349 4.35 14.12 2.16
C THR A 349 5.30 13.17 2.89
N TRP A 350 6.34 12.71 2.19
CA TRP A 350 7.38 11.90 2.83
C TRP A 350 8.07 12.63 3.98
N ASP A 351 8.22 13.97 3.91
CA ASP A 351 8.80 14.79 4.99
C ASP A 351 7.90 14.80 6.24
N ALA A 352 6.58 14.99 6.06
CA ALA A 352 5.61 14.94 7.16
C ALA A 352 5.56 13.55 7.82
N VAL A 353 5.65 12.49 7.02
CA VAL A 353 5.70 11.11 7.51
C VAL A 353 7.02 10.83 8.24
N ALA A 354 8.15 11.29 7.70
CA ALA A 354 9.47 11.15 8.34
C ALA A 354 9.52 11.85 9.71
N ALA A 355 8.89 13.03 9.84
CA ALA A 355 8.79 13.71 11.12
C ALA A 355 8.06 12.85 12.17
N ARG A 356 6.93 12.23 11.81
CA ARG A 356 6.19 11.32 12.71
C ARG A 356 7.00 10.07 13.10
N TYR A 357 7.80 9.53 12.16
CA TYR A 357 8.73 8.43 12.47
C TYR A 357 9.81 8.88 13.43
N ARG A 358 10.37 10.10 13.25
CA ARG A 358 11.38 10.67 14.14
C ARG A 358 10.87 10.78 15.57
N GLU A 359 9.67 11.34 15.79
CA GLU A 359 9.02 11.40 17.09
C GLU A 359 8.86 10.01 17.73
N GLY A 360 8.46 9.01 16.93
CA GLY A 360 8.37 7.63 17.38
C GLY A 360 9.73 7.05 17.80
N TYR A 361 10.80 7.33 17.05
CA TYR A 361 12.15 6.86 17.37
C TYR A 361 12.70 7.55 18.64
N GLU A 362 12.50 8.84 18.81
CA GLU A 362 12.86 9.58 20.02
C GLU A 362 12.18 8.98 21.26
N LEU A 363 10.89 8.66 21.15
CA LEU A 363 10.18 7.94 22.20
C LEU A 363 10.82 6.59 22.50
N ALA A 364 11.14 5.79 21.48
CA ALA A 364 11.76 4.47 21.67
C ALA A 364 13.15 4.55 22.33
N LEU A 365 13.90 5.61 22.03
CA LEU A 365 15.24 5.86 22.57
C LEU A 365 15.22 6.40 24.00
N SER A 366 14.19 7.14 24.39
CA SER A 366 14.02 7.70 25.74
C SER A 366 13.64 6.63 26.81
N MET A 367 13.19 5.45 26.38
CA MET A 367 12.80 4.38 27.30
C MET A 367 14.03 3.71 27.93
N PRO A 368 14.00 3.40 29.25
CA PRO A 368 15.05 2.63 29.88
C PRO A 368 15.22 1.25 29.24
N GLY A 369 16.45 0.72 29.30
CA GLY A 369 16.84 -0.54 28.68
C GLY A 369 16.23 -1.79 29.30
#